data_96ed9039d1af512ef66a0c9edb2ddf00
#
_entry.id   96ed9039d1af512ef66a0c9edb2ddf00
#
_cell.length_a   1.000
_cell.length_b   1.000
_cell.length_c   1.000
_cell.angle_alpha   90.00
_cell.angle_beta   90.00
_cell.angle_gamma   90.00
#
_symmetry.space_group_name_H-M   'P 1'
#
loop_
_entity.id
_entity.type
_entity.pdbx_description
1 polymer ?
#
loop_
_entity_poly.entity_id
_entity_poly.type
_entity_poly.pdbx_seq_one_letter_code
_entity_poly.pdbx_strand_id
1 'polypeptide(L)'
;AQEATDYLRSMFGGQYQTLKRVAIHAVDKQYAALKNLVDTALIPEYFHDNFRHELWHLLNGHYNEFSSDQKNKVIEIIEGLEVVDEDKSVNARATAYKRTIWLSAIKDYSDRTIELYKKYTTITKAEPKHPDFSSYMTSVWVEHKSPIPIEHLLTLSVDSLVETINNYKDTGRGWLDEP
;
A
#
# COMPACT_ATOMS: atom_id res chain seq x y z
N ALA A 1 -10.29 29.45 -11.88
CA ALA A 1 -10.76 28.05 -11.78
C ALA A 1 -10.42 27.25 -13.04
N GLN A 2 -10.78 27.74 -14.25
CA GLN A 2 -10.57 27.01 -15.51
C GLN A 2 -9.09 26.72 -15.76
N GLU A 3 -8.22 27.71 -15.62
CA GLU A 3 -6.76 27.58 -15.82
C GLU A 3 -6.15 26.48 -14.92
N ALA A 4 -6.56 26.41 -13.65
CA ALA A 4 -6.08 25.37 -12.74
C ALA A 4 -6.57 23.98 -13.19
N THR A 5 -7.80 23.85 -13.66
CA THR A 5 -8.35 22.60 -14.21
C THR A 5 -7.58 22.14 -15.44
N ASP A 6 -7.26 23.06 -16.36
CA ASP A 6 -6.53 22.75 -17.58
C ASP A 6 -5.07 22.36 -17.29
N TYR A 7 -4.45 23.01 -16.29
CA TYR A 7 -3.12 22.65 -15.83
C TYR A 7 -3.10 21.23 -15.22
N LEU A 8 -4.06 20.90 -14.34
CA LEU A 8 -4.17 19.56 -13.78
C LEU A 8 -4.45 18.50 -14.85
N ARG A 9 -5.30 18.82 -15.84
CA ARG A 9 -5.53 17.92 -16.97
C ARG A 9 -4.25 17.63 -17.75
N SER A 10 -3.38 18.61 -17.91
CA SER A 10 -2.07 18.41 -18.54
C SER A 10 -1.15 17.51 -17.73
N MET A 11 -1.24 17.55 -16.38
CA MET A 11 -0.48 16.64 -15.51
C MET A 11 -0.94 15.18 -15.67
N PHE A 12 -2.25 14.94 -15.79
CA PHE A 12 -2.80 13.59 -16.06
C PHE A 12 -2.30 13.04 -17.40
N GLY A 13 -2.22 13.88 -18.45
CA GLY A 13 -1.71 13.50 -19.77
C GLY A 13 -0.18 13.40 -19.87
N GLY A 14 0.54 13.85 -18.86
CA GLY A 14 2.01 13.86 -18.83
C GLY A 14 2.62 12.48 -18.63
N GLN A 15 3.94 12.37 -18.90
CA GLN A 15 4.69 11.13 -18.71
C GLN A 15 5.17 10.90 -17.25
N TYR A 16 5.19 11.94 -16.41
CA TYR A 16 5.75 11.87 -15.07
C TYR A 16 4.72 11.39 -14.05
N GLN A 17 4.95 10.24 -13.45
CA GLN A 17 4.07 9.65 -12.42
C GLN A 17 3.86 10.59 -11.23
N THR A 18 4.90 11.30 -10.79
CA THR A 18 4.78 12.25 -9.67
C THR A 18 3.77 13.35 -9.96
N LEU A 19 3.71 13.88 -11.18
CA LEU A 19 2.74 14.90 -11.56
C LEU A 19 1.32 14.34 -11.59
N LYS A 20 1.13 13.12 -12.10
CA LYS A 20 -0.15 12.42 -12.05
C LYS A 20 -0.64 12.22 -10.61
N ARG A 21 0.25 11.82 -9.69
CA ARG A 21 -0.05 11.70 -8.25
C ARG A 21 -0.48 13.04 -7.65
N VAL A 22 0.26 14.11 -7.94
CA VAL A 22 -0.10 15.48 -7.51
C VAL A 22 -1.49 15.86 -8.03
N ALA A 23 -1.81 15.54 -9.29
CA ALA A 23 -3.12 15.84 -9.87
C ALA A 23 -4.24 15.07 -9.16
N ILE A 24 -4.07 13.77 -8.88
CA ILE A 24 -5.05 12.97 -8.12
C ILE A 24 -5.24 13.54 -6.71
N HIS A 25 -4.13 13.87 -6.03
CA HIS A 25 -4.18 14.50 -4.69
C HIS A 25 -4.91 15.84 -4.71
N ALA A 26 -4.67 16.68 -5.72
CA ALA A 26 -5.38 17.96 -5.86
C ALA A 26 -6.88 17.76 -6.05
N VAL A 27 -7.31 16.75 -6.83
CA VAL A 27 -8.72 16.39 -7.00
C VAL A 27 -9.33 15.96 -5.68
N ASP A 28 -8.62 15.14 -4.87
CA ASP A 28 -9.06 14.74 -3.53
C ASP A 28 -9.25 15.97 -2.61
N LYS A 29 -8.22 16.82 -2.50
CA LYS A 29 -8.25 17.97 -1.58
C LYS A 29 -9.17 19.11 -2.00
N GLN A 30 -9.47 19.23 -3.28
CA GLN A 30 -10.32 20.28 -3.84
C GLN A 30 -11.52 19.68 -4.61
N TYR A 31 -12.09 18.59 -4.09
CA TYR A 31 -13.08 17.77 -4.78
C TYR A 31 -14.26 18.60 -5.33
N ALA A 32 -14.84 19.46 -4.52
CA ALA A 32 -15.99 20.29 -4.94
C ALA A 32 -15.70 21.13 -6.19
N ALA A 33 -14.46 21.63 -6.33
CA ALA A 33 -14.05 22.45 -7.46
C ALA A 33 -13.54 21.64 -8.67
N LEU A 34 -13.05 20.42 -8.44
CA LEU A 34 -12.32 19.60 -9.41
C LEU A 34 -13.01 18.26 -9.73
N LYS A 35 -14.24 18.04 -9.27
CA LYS A 35 -14.97 16.79 -9.50
C LYS A 35 -15.15 16.43 -10.98
N ASN A 36 -15.06 17.40 -11.88
CA ASN A 36 -15.08 17.20 -13.33
C ASN A 36 -13.80 16.50 -13.87
N LEU A 37 -12.76 16.35 -13.04
CA LEU A 37 -11.54 15.60 -13.37
C LEU A 37 -11.54 14.17 -12.84
N VAL A 38 -12.54 13.77 -12.04
CA VAL A 38 -12.62 12.43 -11.44
C VAL A 38 -12.55 11.34 -12.52
N ASP A 39 -13.27 11.48 -13.63
CA ASP A 39 -13.26 10.48 -14.71
C ASP A 39 -11.87 10.27 -15.33
N THR A 40 -11.01 11.30 -15.27
CA THR A 40 -9.61 11.19 -15.71
C THR A 40 -8.78 10.36 -14.76
N ALA A 41 -9.12 10.36 -13.47
CA ALA A 41 -8.46 9.54 -12.44
C ALA A 41 -9.00 8.10 -12.39
N LEU A 42 -10.21 7.84 -12.90
CA LEU A 42 -10.84 6.52 -12.87
C LEU A 42 -10.47 5.70 -14.13
N ILE A 43 -9.19 5.36 -14.27
CA ILE A 43 -8.69 4.48 -15.33
C ILE A 43 -7.84 3.35 -14.72
N PRO A 44 -7.78 2.17 -15.35
CA PRO A 44 -7.04 1.01 -14.81
C PRO A 44 -5.58 1.29 -14.46
N GLU A 45 -4.91 2.19 -15.22
CA GLU A 45 -3.52 2.59 -14.99
C GLU A 45 -3.28 3.11 -13.56
N TYR A 46 -4.25 3.83 -12.98
CA TYR A 46 -4.09 4.43 -11.66
C TYR A 46 -4.44 3.48 -10.51
N PHE A 47 -5.05 2.32 -10.79
CA PHE A 47 -5.25 1.25 -9.80
C PHE A 47 -3.98 0.39 -9.65
N HIS A 48 -2.83 1.05 -9.66
CA HIS A 48 -1.51 0.48 -9.48
C HIS A 48 -0.85 0.99 -8.20
N ASP A 49 0.08 0.23 -7.65
CA ASP A 49 0.74 0.54 -6.37
C ASP A 49 1.38 1.93 -6.33
N ASN A 50 1.87 2.43 -7.47
CA ASN A 50 2.50 3.74 -7.58
C ASN A 50 1.53 4.91 -7.31
N PHE A 51 0.24 4.70 -7.48
CA PHE A 51 -0.81 5.71 -7.29
C PHE A 51 -1.72 5.39 -6.10
N ARG A 52 -1.42 4.30 -5.37
CA ARG A 52 -2.28 3.75 -4.33
C ARG A 52 -2.66 4.80 -3.29
N HIS A 53 -1.68 5.53 -2.77
CA HIS A 53 -1.94 6.49 -1.71
C HIS A 53 -2.98 7.53 -2.13
N GLU A 54 -2.73 8.24 -3.21
CA GLU A 54 -3.57 9.35 -3.64
C GLU A 54 -4.96 8.87 -4.11
N LEU A 55 -4.99 7.80 -4.92
CA LEU A 55 -6.27 7.30 -5.43
C LEU A 55 -7.11 6.63 -4.34
N TRP A 56 -6.47 5.90 -3.40
CA TRP A 56 -7.19 5.30 -2.29
C TRP A 56 -7.89 6.38 -1.44
N HIS A 57 -7.19 7.50 -1.14
CA HIS A 57 -7.77 8.61 -0.40
C HIS A 57 -8.91 9.30 -1.16
N LEU A 58 -8.76 9.52 -2.46
CA LEU A 58 -9.83 10.06 -3.30
C LEU A 58 -11.09 9.16 -3.26
N LEU A 59 -10.92 7.84 -3.39
CA LEU A 59 -12.02 6.90 -3.30
C LEU A 59 -12.63 6.89 -1.90
N ASN A 60 -11.82 6.79 -0.85
CA ASN A 60 -12.29 6.73 0.53
C ASN A 60 -13.03 8.01 0.95
N GLY A 61 -12.57 9.18 0.50
CA GLY A 61 -13.18 10.46 0.86
C GLY A 61 -14.44 10.81 0.09
N HIS A 62 -14.51 10.43 -1.19
CA HIS A 62 -15.49 11.01 -2.11
C HIS A 62 -16.34 10.00 -2.89
N TYR A 63 -16.14 8.69 -2.73
CA TYR A 63 -16.90 7.67 -3.47
C TYR A 63 -18.41 7.85 -3.33
N ASN A 64 -18.90 8.31 -2.18
CA ASN A 64 -20.32 8.52 -1.97
C ASN A 64 -20.90 9.59 -2.93
N GLU A 65 -20.08 10.59 -3.29
CA GLU A 65 -20.45 11.69 -4.16
C GLU A 65 -20.34 11.35 -5.65
N PHE A 66 -19.75 10.21 -5.99
CA PHE A 66 -19.60 9.75 -7.37
C PHE A 66 -20.96 9.45 -7.99
N SER A 67 -21.06 9.69 -9.29
CA SER A 67 -22.22 9.25 -10.08
C SER A 67 -22.34 7.73 -10.10
N SER A 68 -23.51 7.20 -10.43
CA SER A 68 -23.72 5.76 -10.57
C SER A 68 -22.76 5.14 -11.58
N ASP A 69 -22.47 5.82 -12.69
CA ASP A 69 -21.56 5.36 -13.72
C ASP A 69 -20.13 5.31 -13.21
N GLN A 70 -19.68 6.34 -12.48
CA GLN A 70 -18.36 6.36 -11.85
C GLN A 70 -18.21 5.25 -10.80
N LYS A 71 -19.22 5.02 -9.97
CA LYS A 71 -19.26 3.93 -8.99
C LYS A 71 -19.14 2.57 -9.66
N ASN A 72 -19.90 2.33 -10.71
CA ASN A 72 -19.84 1.09 -11.48
C ASN A 72 -18.45 0.91 -12.12
N LYS A 73 -17.92 1.96 -12.74
CA LYS A 73 -16.58 1.95 -13.36
C LYS A 73 -15.48 1.59 -12.35
N VAL A 74 -15.50 2.15 -11.14
CA VAL A 74 -14.57 1.80 -10.08
C VAL A 74 -14.64 0.30 -9.76
N ILE A 75 -15.84 -0.25 -9.59
CA ILE A 75 -16.03 -1.66 -9.29
C ILE A 75 -15.55 -2.53 -10.46
N GLU A 76 -15.87 -2.18 -11.69
CA GLU A 76 -15.41 -2.91 -12.89
C GLU A 76 -13.88 -2.92 -12.98
N ILE A 77 -13.22 -1.78 -12.74
CA ILE A 77 -11.75 -1.72 -12.73
C ILE A 77 -11.20 -2.65 -11.64
N ILE A 78 -11.73 -2.58 -10.41
CA ILE A 78 -11.25 -3.40 -9.29
C ILE A 78 -11.46 -4.89 -9.59
N GLU A 79 -12.60 -5.30 -10.12
CA GLU A 79 -12.87 -6.70 -10.47
C GLU A 79 -12.05 -7.18 -11.67
N GLY A 80 -11.61 -6.27 -12.54
CA GLY A 80 -10.69 -6.54 -13.66
C GLY A 80 -9.21 -6.62 -13.27
N LEU A 81 -8.82 -6.24 -12.03
CA LEU A 81 -7.42 -6.34 -11.61
C LEU A 81 -6.97 -7.80 -11.52
N GLU A 82 -5.79 -8.07 -12.05
CA GLU A 82 -5.14 -9.38 -11.98
C GLU A 82 -3.68 -9.23 -11.54
N VAL A 83 -3.17 -10.25 -10.88
CA VAL A 83 -1.76 -10.45 -10.59
C VAL A 83 -1.34 -11.73 -11.28
N VAL A 84 -0.32 -11.62 -12.11
CA VAL A 84 0.17 -12.72 -12.95
C VAL A 84 1.56 -13.12 -12.44
N ASP A 85 1.78 -14.41 -12.25
CA ASP A 85 3.07 -14.97 -11.85
C ASP A 85 4.05 -15.04 -13.04
N GLU A 86 5.30 -15.40 -12.79
CA GLU A 86 6.35 -15.47 -13.82
C GLU A 86 6.01 -16.44 -14.96
N ASP A 87 5.27 -17.51 -14.67
CA ASP A 87 4.78 -18.48 -15.65
C ASP A 87 3.55 -18.01 -16.45
N LYS A 88 3.13 -16.76 -16.26
CA LYS A 88 1.94 -16.11 -16.84
C LYS A 88 0.59 -16.70 -16.37
N SER A 89 0.57 -17.51 -15.33
CA SER A 89 -0.68 -17.92 -14.69
C SER A 89 -1.22 -16.82 -13.77
N VAL A 90 -2.54 -16.75 -13.62
CA VAL A 90 -3.18 -15.78 -12.71
C VAL A 90 -3.06 -16.29 -11.28
N ASN A 91 -2.38 -15.50 -10.43
CA ASN A 91 -2.30 -15.78 -9.01
C ASN A 91 -3.60 -15.32 -8.31
N ALA A 92 -4.51 -16.26 -8.09
CA ALA A 92 -5.84 -15.99 -7.54
C ALA A 92 -5.79 -15.32 -6.16
N ARG A 93 -4.85 -15.73 -5.29
CA ARG A 93 -4.73 -15.16 -3.93
C ARG A 93 -4.16 -13.75 -3.95
N ALA A 94 -3.11 -13.51 -4.73
CA ALA A 94 -2.52 -12.18 -4.89
C ALA A 94 -3.50 -11.22 -5.58
N THR A 95 -4.24 -11.70 -6.58
CA THR A 95 -5.32 -10.97 -7.25
C THR A 95 -6.41 -10.58 -6.25
N ALA A 96 -6.89 -11.52 -5.44
CA ALA A 96 -7.89 -11.25 -4.41
C ALA A 96 -7.38 -10.23 -3.39
N TYR A 97 -6.11 -10.32 -2.97
CA TYR A 97 -5.52 -9.35 -2.05
C TYR A 97 -5.44 -7.95 -2.65
N LYS A 98 -5.00 -7.81 -3.90
CA LYS A 98 -4.97 -6.54 -4.63
C LYS A 98 -6.36 -5.90 -4.71
N ARG A 99 -7.39 -6.71 -5.03
CA ARG A 99 -8.79 -6.25 -5.04
C ARG A 99 -9.27 -5.82 -3.66
N THR A 100 -8.91 -6.57 -2.60
CA THR A 100 -9.25 -6.22 -1.20
C THR A 100 -8.68 -4.87 -0.79
N ILE A 101 -7.45 -4.54 -1.20
CA ILE A 101 -6.83 -3.23 -0.93
C ILE A 101 -7.71 -2.10 -1.47
N TRP A 102 -8.13 -2.16 -2.72
CA TRP A 102 -8.95 -1.11 -3.33
C TRP A 102 -10.37 -1.08 -2.78
N LEU A 103 -10.97 -2.25 -2.57
CA LEU A 103 -12.30 -2.36 -1.96
C LEU A 103 -12.33 -1.82 -0.54
N SER A 104 -11.23 -1.85 0.21
CA SER A 104 -11.17 -1.30 1.57
C SER A 104 -11.48 0.20 1.62
N ALA A 105 -11.18 0.93 0.53
CA ALA A 105 -11.52 2.35 0.44
C ALA A 105 -13.03 2.62 0.31
N ILE A 106 -13.79 1.65 -0.21
CA ILE A 106 -15.20 1.83 -0.57
C ILE A 106 -16.14 0.79 0.08
N LYS A 107 -15.63 -0.03 0.98
CA LYS A 107 -16.36 -1.20 1.53
C LYS A 107 -17.66 -0.86 2.24
N ASP A 108 -17.77 0.33 2.83
CA ASP A 108 -18.88 0.71 3.70
C ASP A 108 -19.98 1.52 2.95
N TYR A 109 -19.88 1.65 1.62
CA TYR A 109 -20.78 2.52 0.86
C TYR A 109 -22.03 1.85 0.27
N SER A 110 -22.05 0.53 0.11
CA SER A 110 -23.22 -0.19 -0.40
C SER A 110 -23.13 -1.69 -0.06
N ASP A 111 -24.29 -2.38 -0.09
CA ASP A 111 -24.31 -3.83 0.09
C ASP A 111 -23.39 -4.56 -0.90
N ARG A 112 -23.38 -4.11 -2.17
CA ARG A 112 -22.49 -4.67 -3.20
C ARG A 112 -21.01 -4.54 -2.84
N THR A 113 -20.58 -3.38 -2.33
CA THR A 113 -19.17 -3.19 -1.94
C THR A 113 -18.79 -3.99 -0.71
N ILE A 114 -19.71 -4.11 0.26
CA ILE A 114 -19.57 -4.97 1.44
C ILE A 114 -19.42 -6.44 1.04
N GLU A 115 -20.28 -6.93 0.14
CA GLU A 115 -20.24 -8.32 -0.33
C GLU A 115 -18.95 -8.62 -1.10
N LEU A 116 -18.51 -7.73 -1.99
CA LEU A 116 -17.26 -7.88 -2.73
C LEU A 116 -16.05 -7.88 -1.78
N TYR A 117 -16.01 -6.98 -0.81
CA TYR A 117 -14.95 -6.96 0.19
C TYR A 117 -14.88 -8.27 0.98
N LYS A 118 -16.03 -8.76 1.48
CA LYS A 118 -16.12 -10.04 2.19
C LYS A 118 -15.71 -11.23 1.32
N LYS A 119 -16.14 -11.25 0.05
CA LYS A 119 -15.75 -12.30 -0.92
C LYS A 119 -14.23 -12.41 -1.03
N TYR A 120 -13.53 -11.30 -1.25
CA TYR A 120 -12.09 -11.34 -1.47
C TYR A 120 -11.30 -11.50 -0.17
N THR A 121 -11.73 -10.96 0.95
CA THR A 121 -11.09 -11.22 2.27
C THR A 121 -11.21 -12.69 2.68
N THR A 122 -12.30 -13.37 2.31
CA THR A 122 -12.43 -14.82 2.54
C THR A 122 -11.39 -15.63 1.75
N ILE A 123 -11.06 -15.21 0.52
CA ILE A 123 -10.03 -15.87 -0.30
C ILE A 123 -8.63 -15.61 0.25
N THR A 124 -8.35 -14.37 0.65
CA THR A 124 -7.02 -13.98 1.15
C THR A 124 -6.75 -14.47 2.56
N LYS A 125 -7.79 -14.61 3.38
CA LYS A 125 -7.73 -14.82 4.84
C LYS A 125 -6.93 -13.72 5.56
N ALA A 126 -6.86 -12.53 4.97
CA ALA A 126 -6.12 -11.41 5.50
C ALA A 126 -6.80 -10.09 5.12
N GLU A 127 -6.80 -9.15 6.06
CA GLU A 127 -7.21 -7.78 5.82
C GLU A 127 -5.98 -6.88 5.71
N PRO A 128 -5.95 -5.92 4.78
CA PRO A 128 -4.84 -4.99 4.67
C PRO A 128 -4.83 -4.04 5.88
N LYS A 129 -3.71 -4.01 6.62
CA LYS A 129 -3.55 -3.12 7.80
C LYS A 129 -3.35 -1.66 7.40
N HIS A 130 -2.66 -1.42 6.29
CA HIS A 130 -2.35 -0.10 5.74
C HIS A 130 -2.65 -0.11 4.24
N PRO A 131 -3.94 -0.08 3.85
CA PRO A 131 -4.34 -0.28 2.46
C PRO A 131 -3.92 0.87 1.54
N ASP A 132 -3.73 2.06 2.09
CA ASP A 132 -3.32 3.28 1.37
C ASP A 132 -1.82 3.36 1.08
N PHE A 133 -0.99 2.46 1.66
CA PHE A 133 0.45 2.41 1.40
C PHE A 133 0.87 1.09 0.75
N SER A 134 1.78 1.17 -0.24
CA SER A 134 2.37 -0.01 -0.88
C SER A 134 3.42 -0.69 0.00
N SER A 135 4.08 0.09 0.85
CA SER A 135 5.02 -0.42 1.86
C SER A 135 4.92 0.44 3.11
N TYR A 136 4.90 -0.20 4.26
CA TYR A 136 4.90 0.48 5.54
C TYR A 136 6.24 0.20 6.24
N MET A 137 7.02 1.25 6.47
CA MET A 137 8.25 1.14 7.26
C MET A 137 7.88 1.27 8.74
N THR A 138 8.09 0.20 9.49
CA THR A 138 8.05 0.24 10.95
C THR A 138 9.47 0.53 11.44
N SER A 139 9.69 1.67 12.08
CA SER A 139 10.92 1.93 12.81
C SER A 139 10.81 1.23 14.16
N VAL A 140 11.62 0.22 14.38
CA VAL A 140 11.75 -0.40 15.70
C VAL A 140 13.09 0.06 16.28
N TRP A 141 13.07 0.53 17.52
CA TRP A 141 14.30 0.72 18.29
C TRP A 141 14.84 -0.68 18.63
N VAL A 142 15.90 -1.06 17.95
CA VAL A 142 16.63 -2.28 18.30
C VAL A 142 17.55 -1.92 19.46
N GLU A 143 17.27 -2.43 20.66
CA GLU A 143 18.25 -2.43 21.72
C GLU A 143 19.42 -3.31 21.26
N HIS A 144 20.57 -2.69 21.07
CA HIS A 144 21.81 -3.43 20.83
C HIS A 144 22.19 -4.18 22.11
N LYS A 145 21.64 -5.38 22.27
CA LYS A 145 22.06 -6.29 23.34
C LYS A 145 23.36 -6.95 22.89
N SER A 146 24.39 -6.87 23.73
CA SER A 146 25.60 -7.63 23.50
C SER A 146 25.25 -9.11 23.42
N PRO A 147 25.69 -9.84 22.38
CA PRO A 147 25.44 -11.27 22.27
C PRO A 147 26.12 -12.08 23.42
N ILE A 148 27.12 -11.49 24.07
CA ILE A 148 27.71 -12.01 25.27
C ILE A 148 27.35 -11.04 26.42
N PRO A 149 26.78 -11.54 27.54
CA PRO A 149 26.44 -10.69 28.68
C PRO A 149 27.63 -9.89 29.16
N ILE A 150 27.47 -8.56 29.34
CA ILE A 150 28.55 -7.67 29.77
C ILE A 150 29.12 -8.13 31.10
N GLU A 151 28.28 -8.58 32.01
CA GLU A 151 28.68 -9.13 33.32
C GLU A 151 29.67 -10.29 33.16
N HIS A 152 29.47 -11.17 32.18
CA HIS A 152 30.37 -12.26 31.88
C HIS A 152 31.71 -11.73 31.37
N LEU A 153 31.71 -10.80 30.43
CA LEU A 153 32.92 -10.20 29.87
C LEU A 153 33.76 -9.51 30.94
N LEU A 154 33.16 -8.86 31.92
CA LEU A 154 33.85 -8.16 33.01
C LEU A 154 34.51 -9.10 34.02
N THR A 155 34.15 -10.39 34.05
CA THR A 155 34.77 -11.39 34.93
C THR A 155 35.98 -12.07 34.29
N LEU A 156 36.19 -11.89 33.00
CA LEU A 156 37.30 -12.55 32.28
C LEU A 156 38.61 -11.81 32.44
N SER A 157 39.73 -12.55 32.44
CA SER A 157 41.06 -11.98 32.23
C SER A 157 41.18 -11.42 30.81
N VAL A 158 42.15 -10.52 30.59
CA VAL A 158 42.37 -9.91 29.26
C VAL A 158 42.60 -10.99 28.18
N ASP A 159 43.41 -12.01 28.51
CA ASP A 159 43.71 -13.09 27.56
C ASP A 159 42.45 -13.92 27.26
N SER A 160 41.66 -14.26 28.28
CA SER A 160 40.40 -14.99 28.10
C SER A 160 39.35 -14.17 27.36
N LEU A 161 39.33 -12.85 27.54
CA LEU A 161 38.45 -11.95 26.81
C LEU A 161 38.78 -11.97 25.32
N VAL A 162 40.05 -11.83 24.96
CA VAL A 162 40.51 -11.89 23.56
C VAL A 162 40.16 -13.22 22.93
N GLU A 163 40.35 -14.33 23.63
CA GLU A 163 40.02 -15.67 23.16
C GLU A 163 38.51 -15.82 22.97
N THR A 164 37.69 -15.33 23.90
CA THR A 164 36.23 -15.37 23.84
C THR A 164 35.71 -14.59 22.63
N ILE A 165 36.25 -13.38 22.38
CA ILE A 165 35.84 -12.54 21.24
C ILE A 165 36.26 -13.19 19.91
N ASN A 166 37.49 -13.70 19.81
CA ASN A 166 37.98 -14.31 18.58
C ASN A 166 37.26 -15.63 18.22
N ASN A 167 36.82 -16.38 19.22
CA ASN A 167 36.07 -17.62 19.02
C ASN A 167 34.55 -17.42 18.94
N TYR A 168 34.06 -16.19 19.12
CA TYR A 168 32.64 -15.91 19.00
C TYR A 168 32.17 -16.19 17.56
N LYS A 169 31.21 -17.08 17.45
CA LYS A 169 30.53 -17.36 16.19
C LYS A 169 29.12 -16.75 16.31
N ASP A 170 28.82 -15.79 15.45
CA ASP A 170 27.44 -15.28 15.32
C ASP A 170 26.55 -16.48 14.99
N THR A 171 25.62 -16.79 15.90
CA THR A 171 24.66 -17.89 15.72
C THR A 171 23.53 -17.53 14.76
N GLY A 172 23.65 -16.41 14.05
CA GLY A 172 22.76 -16.07 12.94
C GLY A 172 21.30 -15.92 13.35
N ARG A 173 21.01 -15.43 14.55
CA ARG A 173 19.67 -14.91 14.83
C ARG A 173 19.53 -13.63 14.02
N GLY A 174 19.10 -13.85 12.78
CA GLY A 174 18.79 -12.77 11.87
C GLY A 174 17.73 -11.84 12.49
N TRP A 175 17.73 -10.63 12.06
CA TRP A 175 16.83 -9.54 12.40
C TRP A 175 15.32 -9.86 12.23
N LEU A 176 14.98 -11.12 11.93
CA LEU A 176 13.64 -11.60 11.55
C LEU A 176 13.02 -12.58 12.57
N ASP A 177 13.75 -12.96 13.62
CA ASP A 177 13.25 -13.89 14.63
C ASP A 177 12.82 -13.13 15.91
N GLU A 178 11.75 -12.34 15.80
CA GLU A 178 10.93 -11.97 16.96
C GLU A 178 9.63 -12.78 16.96
N PRO A 179 9.18 -13.21 18.18
CA PRO A 179 8.00 -14.04 18.37
C PRO A 179 6.70 -13.35 18.01
#